data_372d63103282f24e1966f2f05a8bdc17
#
_entry.id   372d63103282f24e1966f2f05a8bdc17
#
_cell.length_a   1.000
_cell.length_b   1.000
_cell.length_c   1.000
_cell.angle_alpha   90.00
_cell.angle_beta   90.00
_cell.angle_gamma   90.00
#
_symmetry.space_group_name_H-M   'P 1'
#
loop_
_entity.id
_entity.type
_entity.pdbx_description
1 polymer ?
#
loop_
_entity_poly.entity_id
_entity_poly.type
_entity_poly.pdbx_seq_one_letter_code
_entity_poly.pdbx_strand_id
1 'polypeptide(L)'
;DYLEAWLDLWDGSSLLPGYGWIFGMGDGTSNVGVGLLNTSAGFGDIDYRDLLRRWLSTMPQEWGFTEENRTQPIRGAALPMAFNRTPHYTRGLVLVGDAGGMVNPFNGEGIAYALESAEVAARVITQAVARTTAGGRELVLQTYPRQLNDAYGGYYTLGRIFVELIGKPSFMKFATRHGVKRPAVMRFSMKLLGNLTETRGGDAVDRLLNAVSKMTPAA
;
A
#
# COMPACT_ATOMS: atom_id res chain seq x y z
N ASP A 1 3.63 18.50 -12.83
CA ASP A 1 2.87 17.23 -12.69
C ASP A 1 3.78 16.11 -12.20
N TYR A 2 4.10 16.15 -10.89
CA TYR A 2 4.94 15.14 -10.27
C TYR A 2 4.18 14.45 -9.14
N LEU A 3 4.49 13.17 -8.92
CA LEU A 3 4.15 12.45 -7.71
C LEU A 3 5.42 12.36 -6.88
N GLU A 4 5.41 12.93 -5.69
CA GLU A 4 6.56 12.92 -4.80
C GLU A 4 6.27 12.13 -3.53
N ALA A 5 7.26 11.35 -3.10
CA ALA A 5 7.25 10.66 -1.82
C ALA A 5 8.52 11.02 -1.03
N TRP A 6 8.33 11.52 0.16
CA TRP A 6 9.38 12.00 1.06
C TRP A 6 9.56 11.03 2.21
N LEU A 7 10.64 10.26 2.19
CA LEU A 7 10.95 9.23 3.20
C LEU A 7 11.59 9.80 4.48
N ASP A 8 11.92 11.08 4.48
CA ASP A 8 12.59 11.78 5.58
C ASP A 8 11.56 12.51 6.45
N LEU A 9 10.75 11.73 7.17
CA LEU A 9 9.70 12.25 8.04
C LEU A 9 10.15 12.19 9.50
N TRP A 10 10.23 13.35 10.16
CA TRP A 10 10.74 13.47 11.51
C TRP A 10 9.69 13.95 12.51
N ASP A 11 9.75 13.40 13.74
CA ASP A 11 9.10 13.94 14.91
C ASP A 11 10.16 14.30 15.95
N GLY A 12 10.43 15.59 16.09
CA GLY A 12 11.58 16.09 16.84
C GLY A 12 12.90 15.52 16.29
N SER A 13 13.59 14.71 17.10
CA SER A 13 14.85 14.04 16.70
C SER A 13 14.66 12.61 16.20
N SER A 14 13.44 12.11 16.13
CA SER A 14 13.12 10.73 15.77
C SER A 14 12.68 10.63 14.33
N LEU A 15 13.42 9.86 13.51
CA LEU A 15 12.99 9.48 12.17
C LEU A 15 11.84 8.48 12.27
N LEU A 16 10.72 8.82 11.62
CA LEU A 16 9.50 8.00 11.66
C LEU A 16 9.49 6.96 10.54
N PRO A 17 8.95 5.75 10.79
CA PRO A 17 8.76 4.73 9.76
C PRO A 17 7.51 5.04 8.92
N GLY A 18 7.66 5.96 7.99
CA GLY A 18 6.59 6.45 7.15
C GLY A 18 7.09 7.34 6.03
N TYR A 19 6.18 8.03 5.39
CA TYR A 19 6.52 9.00 4.35
C TYR A 19 5.48 10.09 4.23
N GLY A 20 5.91 11.25 3.72
CA GLY A 20 5.02 12.30 3.23
C GLY A 20 4.82 12.18 1.72
N TRP A 21 3.68 12.62 1.21
CA TRP A 21 3.43 12.68 -0.23
C TRP A 21 2.90 14.03 -0.68
N ILE A 22 3.23 14.38 -1.92
CA ILE A 22 2.73 15.54 -2.64
C ILE A 22 2.33 15.07 -4.04
N PHE A 23 1.04 15.07 -4.32
CA PHE A 23 0.48 14.62 -5.59
C PHE A 23 -0.24 15.77 -6.27
N GLY A 24 0.32 16.31 -7.35
CA GLY A 24 -0.31 17.33 -8.17
C GLY A 24 -1.59 16.81 -8.82
N MET A 25 -2.69 17.55 -8.65
CA MET A 25 -4.02 17.15 -9.14
C MET A 25 -4.29 17.64 -10.58
N GLY A 26 -3.40 18.45 -11.17
CA GLY A 26 -3.55 18.96 -12.53
C GLY A 26 -4.44 20.21 -12.65
N ASP A 27 -5.06 20.65 -11.57
CA ASP A 27 -5.94 21.84 -11.49
C ASP A 27 -5.30 23.02 -10.72
N GLY A 28 -4.00 22.93 -10.45
CA GLY A 28 -3.28 23.91 -9.63
C GLY A 28 -3.31 23.59 -8.14
N THR A 29 -3.98 22.51 -7.72
CA THR A 29 -3.96 22.00 -6.34
C THR A 29 -3.07 20.78 -6.21
N SER A 30 -2.73 20.43 -4.95
CA SER A 30 -2.00 19.22 -4.63
C SER A 30 -2.69 18.46 -3.47
N ASN A 31 -2.78 17.15 -3.59
CA ASN A 31 -3.09 16.28 -2.47
C ASN A 31 -1.81 16.02 -1.69
N VAL A 32 -1.78 16.45 -0.43
CA VAL A 32 -0.62 16.31 0.45
C VAL A 32 -0.98 15.55 1.71
N GLY A 33 -0.07 14.74 2.21
CA GLY A 33 -0.33 13.98 3.43
C GLY A 33 0.89 13.28 3.99
N VAL A 34 0.70 12.64 5.14
CA VAL A 34 1.70 11.81 5.81
C VAL A 34 1.09 10.47 6.17
N GLY A 35 1.86 9.40 5.98
CA GLY A 35 1.50 8.04 6.37
C GLY A 35 2.55 7.43 7.28
N LEU A 36 2.14 6.75 8.35
CA LEU A 36 3.01 6.09 9.30
C LEU A 36 2.60 4.65 9.48
N LEU A 37 3.59 3.78 9.65
CA LEU A 37 3.35 2.39 10.06
C LEU A 37 2.98 2.32 11.54
N ASN A 38 1.97 1.53 11.86
CA ASN A 38 1.54 1.29 13.24
C ASN A 38 2.54 0.48 14.08
N THR A 39 3.62 0.01 13.47
CA THR A 39 4.75 -0.65 14.15
C THR A 39 5.70 0.35 14.82
N SER A 40 5.51 1.65 14.62
CA SER A 40 6.28 2.69 15.32
C SER A 40 5.97 2.70 16.80
N ALA A 41 7.00 2.76 17.65
CA ALA A 41 6.85 2.82 19.10
C ALA A 41 6.05 4.06 19.58
N GLY A 42 6.07 5.16 18.81
CA GLY A 42 5.33 6.38 19.11
C GLY A 42 3.99 6.52 18.37
N PHE A 43 3.50 5.47 17.69
CA PHE A 43 2.33 5.58 16.81
C PHE A 43 1.08 6.17 17.49
N GLY A 44 0.82 5.81 18.77
CA GLY A 44 -0.34 6.30 19.51
C GLY A 44 -0.19 7.72 20.07
N ASP A 45 1.03 8.24 20.13
CA ASP A 45 1.35 9.52 20.79
C ASP A 45 1.53 10.67 19.77
N ILE A 46 1.49 10.37 18.47
CA ILE A 46 1.74 11.35 17.42
C ILE A 46 0.44 12.09 17.05
N ASP A 47 0.47 13.41 17.14
CA ASP A 47 -0.55 14.25 16.50
C ASP A 47 -0.25 14.37 15.00
N TYR A 48 -0.96 13.57 14.20
CA TYR A 48 -0.79 13.52 12.75
C TYR A 48 -1.09 14.84 12.04
N ARG A 49 -1.98 15.66 12.61
CA ARG A 49 -2.31 16.97 12.03
C ARG A 49 -1.17 17.95 12.25
N ASP A 50 -0.60 17.93 13.44
CA ASP A 50 0.56 18.74 13.77
C ASP A 50 1.80 18.27 12.99
N LEU A 51 2.03 16.96 12.89
CA LEU A 51 3.10 16.39 12.09
C LEU A 51 3.01 16.82 10.62
N LEU A 52 1.81 16.76 10.02
CA LEU A 52 1.60 17.21 8.65
C LEU A 52 1.92 18.70 8.49
N ARG A 53 1.44 19.56 9.41
CA ARG A 53 1.72 21.01 9.34
C ARG A 53 3.22 21.30 9.47
N ARG A 54 3.90 20.67 10.42
CA ARG A 54 5.36 20.82 10.60
C ARG A 54 6.11 20.35 9.38
N TRP A 55 5.74 19.21 8.80
CA TRP A 55 6.37 18.71 7.60
C TRP A 55 6.15 19.66 6.42
N LEU A 56 4.93 20.15 6.18
CA LEU A 56 4.64 21.12 5.12
C LEU A 56 5.39 22.45 5.31
N SER A 57 5.62 22.88 6.55
CA SER A 57 6.39 24.10 6.83
C SER A 57 7.87 24.00 6.44
N THR A 58 8.39 22.79 6.18
CA THR A 58 9.75 22.58 5.66
C THR A 58 9.84 22.69 4.15
N MET A 59 8.70 22.77 3.46
CA MET A 59 8.65 22.89 1.99
C MET A 59 8.98 24.32 1.54
N PRO A 60 9.43 24.49 0.27
CA PRO A 60 9.64 25.81 -0.30
C PRO A 60 8.39 26.69 -0.18
N GLN A 61 8.56 27.95 0.26
CA GLN A 61 7.43 28.86 0.47
C GLN A 61 6.66 29.14 -0.83
N GLU A 62 7.34 29.15 -1.96
CA GLU A 62 6.73 29.31 -3.28
C GLU A 62 5.75 28.22 -3.69
N TRP A 63 5.77 27.05 -3.00
CA TRP A 63 4.78 25.99 -3.23
C TRP A 63 3.42 26.31 -2.58
N GLY A 64 3.37 27.28 -1.68
CA GLY A 64 2.14 27.81 -1.14
C GLY A 64 1.36 26.84 -0.21
N PHE A 65 2.03 25.87 0.43
CA PHE A 65 1.38 24.97 1.39
C PHE A 65 1.13 25.66 2.74
N THR A 66 0.20 26.60 2.74
CA THR A 66 -0.20 27.38 3.93
C THR A 66 -1.63 27.06 4.35
N GLU A 67 -2.00 27.45 5.57
CA GLU A 67 -3.38 27.27 6.05
C GLU A 67 -4.40 28.06 5.23
N GLU A 68 -4.01 29.24 4.71
CA GLU A 68 -4.86 30.10 3.86
C GLU A 68 -5.17 29.45 2.52
N ASN A 69 -4.21 28.71 1.97
CA ASN A 69 -4.36 28.02 0.68
C ASN A 69 -4.99 26.62 0.82
N ARG A 70 -5.29 26.19 2.04
CA ARG A 70 -5.88 24.88 2.27
C ARG A 70 -7.32 24.82 1.75
N THR A 71 -7.57 23.94 0.79
CA THR A 71 -8.88 23.79 0.13
C THR A 71 -9.85 22.90 0.92
N GLN A 72 -9.33 21.99 1.79
CA GLN A 72 -10.15 21.04 2.55
C GLN A 72 -9.59 20.82 3.97
N PRO A 73 -10.44 20.46 4.94
CA PRO A 73 -9.98 20.05 6.27
C PRO A 73 -9.04 18.85 6.20
N ILE A 74 -8.03 18.80 7.10
CA ILE A 74 -7.17 17.64 7.25
C ILE A 74 -8.01 16.45 7.73
N ARG A 75 -7.94 15.35 6.98
CA ARG A 75 -8.61 14.07 7.30
C ARG A 75 -7.57 13.00 7.46
N GLY A 76 -7.89 11.97 8.25
CA GLY A 76 -7.04 10.80 8.43
C GLY A 76 -7.86 9.54 8.61
N ALA A 77 -7.31 8.42 8.18
CA ALA A 77 -7.88 7.10 8.37
C ALA A 77 -6.78 6.06 8.51
N ALA A 78 -7.09 4.95 9.19
CA ALA A 78 -6.22 3.78 9.16
C ALA A 78 -6.34 3.07 7.82
N LEU A 79 -5.19 2.72 7.21
CA LEU A 79 -5.15 1.94 5.98
C LEU A 79 -5.19 0.43 6.32
N PRO A 80 -6.21 -0.30 5.87
CA PRO A 80 -6.31 -1.74 6.08
C PRO A 80 -5.44 -2.49 5.06
N MET A 81 -4.26 -2.96 5.48
CA MET A 81 -3.24 -3.53 4.59
C MET A 81 -3.16 -5.06 4.68
N ALA A 82 -2.66 -5.67 3.60
CA ALA A 82 -2.21 -7.06 3.54
C ALA A 82 -3.27 -8.09 3.95
N PHE A 83 -4.48 -7.97 3.45
CA PHE A 83 -5.60 -8.85 3.74
C PHE A 83 -5.97 -8.94 5.23
N ASN A 84 -5.82 -7.88 5.99
CA ASN A 84 -6.14 -7.86 7.42
C ASN A 84 -7.65 -7.88 7.72
N ARG A 85 -8.50 -7.93 6.70
CA ARG A 85 -9.96 -8.00 6.83
C ARG A 85 -10.51 -9.23 6.10
N THR A 86 -10.81 -10.27 6.85
CA THR A 86 -11.36 -11.54 6.35
C THR A 86 -12.63 -11.91 7.14
N PRO A 87 -13.52 -12.69 6.53
CA PRO A 87 -13.47 -13.30 5.20
C PRO A 87 -13.80 -12.32 4.08
N HIS A 88 -13.17 -12.47 2.90
CA HIS A 88 -13.46 -11.63 1.73
C HIS A 88 -14.82 -11.91 1.06
N TYR A 89 -15.40 -13.04 1.39
CA TYR A 89 -16.76 -13.42 0.95
C TYR A 89 -17.52 -14.12 2.07
N THR A 90 -18.77 -13.77 2.25
CA THR A 90 -19.72 -14.50 3.09
C THR A 90 -21.15 -14.23 2.67
N ARG A 91 -21.95 -15.29 2.44
CA ARG A 91 -23.42 -15.23 2.26
C ARG A 91 -23.91 -14.08 1.33
N GLY A 92 -23.30 -13.94 0.16
CA GLY A 92 -23.65 -12.91 -0.82
C GLY A 92 -22.98 -11.54 -0.61
N LEU A 93 -22.16 -11.36 0.42
CA LEU A 93 -21.35 -10.17 0.63
C LEU A 93 -19.93 -10.42 0.09
N VAL A 94 -19.48 -9.56 -0.80
CA VAL A 94 -18.12 -9.56 -1.37
C VAL A 94 -17.38 -8.30 -0.91
N LEU A 95 -16.19 -8.43 -0.36
CA LEU A 95 -15.35 -7.30 0.02
C LEU A 95 -14.30 -7.02 -1.08
N VAL A 96 -14.18 -5.76 -1.49
CA VAL A 96 -13.20 -5.29 -2.47
C VAL A 96 -12.39 -4.11 -1.93
N GLY A 97 -11.19 -3.90 -2.43
CA GLY A 97 -10.33 -2.78 -2.04
C GLY A 97 -10.10 -2.70 -0.53
N ASP A 98 -10.15 -1.50 0.02
CA ASP A 98 -9.93 -1.22 1.44
C ASP A 98 -10.90 -1.98 2.37
N ALA A 99 -12.14 -2.22 1.93
CA ALA A 99 -13.09 -3.01 2.71
C ALA A 99 -12.59 -4.44 2.98
N GLY A 100 -11.83 -5.02 2.04
CA GLY A 100 -11.18 -6.33 2.15
C GLY A 100 -9.74 -6.27 2.68
N GLY A 101 -9.25 -5.11 3.09
CA GLY A 101 -7.87 -4.96 3.53
C GLY A 101 -6.83 -5.06 2.40
N MET A 102 -7.21 -4.65 1.19
CA MET A 102 -6.41 -4.84 -0.03
C MET A 102 -5.51 -3.64 -0.34
N VAL A 103 -4.95 -3.02 0.68
CA VAL A 103 -3.95 -1.97 0.53
C VAL A 103 -2.56 -2.61 0.47
N ASN A 104 -1.72 -2.11 -0.41
CA ASN A 104 -0.34 -2.56 -0.57
C ASN A 104 0.44 -2.41 0.74
N PRO A 105 0.95 -3.50 1.31
CA PRO A 105 1.65 -3.46 2.59
C PRO A 105 3.00 -2.74 2.55
N PHE A 106 3.57 -2.52 1.36
CA PHE A 106 4.88 -1.90 1.22
C PHE A 106 4.83 -0.37 1.19
N ASN A 107 3.80 0.20 0.53
CA ASN A 107 3.75 1.64 0.25
C ASN A 107 2.41 2.30 0.60
N GLY A 108 1.39 1.52 1.03
CA GLY A 108 0.07 2.05 1.37
C GLY A 108 -0.79 2.43 0.16
N GLU A 109 -0.39 2.06 -1.07
CA GLU A 109 -1.20 2.26 -2.27
C GLU A 109 -2.38 1.28 -2.27
N GLY A 110 -3.60 1.75 -2.57
CA GLY A 110 -4.81 0.93 -2.56
C GLY A 110 -5.63 1.03 -3.84
N ILE A 111 -5.39 2.05 -4.69
CA ILE A 111 -6.26 2.34 -5.84
C ILE A 111 -6.20 1.21 -6.88
N ALA A 112 -5.01 0.77 -7.27
CA ALA A 112 -4.84 -0.33 -8.23
C ALA A 112 -5.47 -1.62 -7.70
N TYR A 113 -5.22 -1.96 -6.43
CA TYR A 113 -5.79 -3.17 -5.81
C TYR A 113 -7.31 -3.11 -5.66
N ALA A 114 -7.88 -1.92 -5.43
CA ALA A 114 -9.32 -1.74 -5.43
C ALA A 114 -9.93 -2.01 -6.80
N LEU A 115 -9.33 -1.51 -7.88
CA LEU A 115 -9.76 -1.74 -9.26
C LEU A 115 -9.61 -3.21 -9.66
N GLU A 116 -8.46 -3.81 -9.40
CA GLU A 116 -8.18 -5.20 -9.75
C GLU A 116 -9.07 -6.19 -8.96
N SER A 117 -9.24 -5.98 -7.65
CA SER A 117 -10.14 -6.82 -6.85
C SER A 117 -11.61 -6.67 -7.26
N ALA A 118 -12.03 -5.47 -7.68
CA ALA A 118 -13.35 -5.25 -8.25
C ALA A 118 -13.53 -5.99 -9.58
N GLU A 119 -12.50 -6.06 -10.43
CA GLU A 119 -12.54 -6.86 -11.65
C GLU A 119 -12.68 -8.35 -11.36
N VAL A 120 -11.92 -8.89 -10.39
CA VAL A 120 -12.06 -10.28 -9.95
C VAL A 120 -13.48 -10.53 -9.43
N ALA A 121 -14.01 -9.63 -8.59
CA ALA A 121 -15.38 -9.71 -8.06
C ALA A 121 -16.41 -9.71 -9.19
N ALA A 122 -16.30 -8.80 -10.16
CA ALA A 122 -17.20 -8.69 -11.29
C ALA A 122 -17.23 -9.99 -12.13
N ARG A 123 -16.07 -10.57 -12.42
CA ARG A 123 -15.99 -11.86 -13.12
C ARG A 123 -16.70 -12.97 -12.37
N VAL A 124 -16.44 -13.10 -11.07
CA VAL A 124 -17.06 -14.13 -10.22
C VAL A 124 -18.56 -13.93 -10.11
N ILE A 125 -19.02 -12.70 -9.89
CA ILE A 125 -20.45 -12.37 -9.80
C ILE A 125 -21.15 -12.67 -11.13
N THR A 126 -20.58 -12.29 -12.26
CA THR A 126 -21.13 -12.58 -13.59
C THR A 126 -21.29 -14.09 -13.82
N GLN A 127 -20.27 -14.87 -13.44
CA GLN A 127 -20.35 -16.34 -13.52
C GLN A 127 -21.39 -16.92 -12.59
N ALA A 128 -21.56 -16.35 -11.39
CA ALA A 128 -22.57 -16.80 -10.42
C ALA A 128 -23.99 -16.50 -10.92
N VAL A 129 -24.24 -15.30 -11.44
CA VAL A 129 -25.56 -14.90 -11.95
C VAL A 129 -25.98 -15.77 -13.14
N ALA A 130 -25.05 -16.28 -13.93
CA ALA A 130 -25.34 -17.22 -15.03
C ALA A 130 -25.78 -18.61 -14.54
N ARG A 131 -25.69 -18.93 -13.22
CA ARG A 131 -26.18 -20.20 -12.66
C ARG A 131 -27.66 -20.13 -12.37
N THR A 132 -28.38 -21.20 -12.71
CA THR A 132 -29.85 -21.28 -12.56
C THR A 132 -30.26 -21.54 -11.12
N THR A 133 -29.42 -22.23 -10.34
CA THR A 133 -29.76 -22.62 -8.96
C THR A 133 -29.03 -21.74 -7.92
N ALA A 134 -29.65 -21.51 -6.78
CA ALA A 134 -29.04 -20.77 -5.67
C ALA A 134 -27.75 -21.42 -5.17
N GLY A 135 -27.72 -22.75 -5.03
CA GLY A 135 -26.52 -23.48 -4.63
C GLY A 135 -25.38 -23.35 -5.65
N GLY A 136 -25.70 -23.38 -6.95
CA GLY A 136 -24.71 -23.17 -8.00
C GLY A 136 -24.12 -21.77 -7.99
N ARG A 137 -24.93 -20.74 -7.69
CA ARG A 137 -24.48 -19.36 -7.50
C ARG A 137 -23.52 -19.24 -6.32
N GLU A 138 -23.92 -19.82 -5.19
CA GLU A 138 -23.11 -19.79 -3.96
C GLU A 138 -21.75 -20.46 -4.17
N LEU A 139 -21.70 -21.63 -4.79
CA LEU A 139 -20.46 -22.32 -5.10
C LEU A 139 -19.49 -21.49 -5.94
N VAL A 140 -20.00 -20.74 -6.92
CA VAL A 140 -19.18 -19.83 -7.72
C VAL A 140 -18.67 -18.66 -6.87
N LEU A 141 -19.54 -18.02 -6.08
CA LEU A 141 -19.14 -16.88 -5.23
C LEU A 141 -18.08 -17.25 -4.22
N GLN A 142 -18.12 -18.47 -3.67
CA GLN A 142 -17.10 -19.00 -2.75
C GLN A 142 -15.71 -19.14 -3.39
N THR A 143 -15.58 -19.06 -4.71
CA THR A 143 -14.27 -19.07 -5.38
C THR A 143 -13.52 -17.72 -5.28
N TYR A 144 -14.23 -16.63 -4.96
CA TYR A 144 -13.64 -15.28 -4.92
C TYR A 144 -12.44 -15.16 -3.97
N PRO A 145 -12.51 -15.57 -2.69
CA PRO A 145 -11.36 -15.48 -1.79
C PRO A 145 -10.13 -16.24 -2.30
N ARG A 146 -10.35 -17.40 -2.90
CA ARG A 146 -9.27 -18.18 -3.49
C ARG A 146 -8.61 -17.45 -4.66
N GLN A 147 -9.39 -16.87 -5.58
CA GLN A 147 -8.85 -16.12 -6.71
C GLN A 147 -8.03 -14.90 -6.25
N LEU A 148 -8.48 -14.18 -5.21
CA LEU A 148 -7.71 -13.11 -4.60
C LEU A 148 -6.40 -13.62 -3.99
N ASN A 149 -6.47 -14.73 -3.26
CA ASN A 149 -5.31 -15.31 -2.62
C ASN A 149 -4.28 -15.82 -3.64
N ASP A 150 -4.74 -16.41 -4.73
CA ASP A 150 -3.88 -16.84 -5.85
C ASP A 150 -3.21 -15.64 -6.53
N ALA A 151 -3.89 -14.48 -6.60
CA ALA A 151 -3.35 -13.26 -7.22
C ALA A 151 -2.37 -12.50 -6.32
N TYR A 152 -2.68 -12.35 -5.03
CA TYR A 152 -1.98 -11.40 -4.15
C TYR A 152 -1.40 -12.01 -2.87
N GLY A 153 -1.83 -13.22 -2.47
CA GLY A 153 -1.53 -13.78 -1.15
C GLY A 153 -0.04 -13.86 -0.85
N GLY A 154 0.76 -14.34 -1.80
CA GLY A 154 2.22 -14.41 -1.66
C GLY A 154 2.88 -13.03 -1.52
N TYR A 155 2.46 -12.07 -2.34
CA TYR A 155 2.96 -10.69 -2.29
C TYR A 155 2.61 -10.00 -0.97
N TYR A 156 1.39 -10.16 -0.49
CA TYR A 156 0.96 -9.57 0.77
C TYR A 156 1.62 -10.22 1.99
N THR A 157 1.89 -11.52 1.95
CA THR A 157 2.65 -12.18 3.01
C THR A 157 4.09 -11.67 3.05
N LEU A 158 4.73 -11.51 1.89
CA LEU A 158 6.06 -10.91 1.79
C LEU A 158 6.07 -9.48 2.34
N GLY A 159 5.02 -8.69 2.05
CA GLY A 159 4.86 -7.34 2.57
C GLY A 159 4.74 -7.30 4.09
N ARG A 160 4.01 -8.22 4.72
CA ARG A 160 3.94 -8.30 6.19
C ARG A 160 5.32 -8.55 6.82
N ILE A 161 6.10 -9.46 6.25
CA ILE A 161 7.47 -9.72 6.71
C ILE A 161 8.35 -8.48 6.54
N PHE A 162 8.20 -7.79 5.41
CA PHE A 162 8.96 -6.57 5.14
C PHE A 162 8.63 -5.45 6.14
N VAL A 163 7.35 -5.23 6.45
CA VAL A 163 6.91 -4.21 7.42
C VAL A 163 7.50 -4.47 8.81
N GLU A 164 7.56 -5.73 9.24
CA GLU A 164 8.22 -6.09 10.50
C GLU A 164 9.72 -5.77 10.49
N LEU A 165 10.39 -5.94 9.34
CA LEU A 165 11.83 -5.65 9.20
C LEU A 165 12.10 -4.15 9.23
N ILE A 166 11.35 -3.34 8.48
CA ILE A 166 11.54 -1.88 8.43
C ILE A 166 11.13 -1.20 9.73
N GLY A 167 10.26 -1.81 10.52
CA GLY A 167 9.95 -1.37 11.88
C GLY A 167 11.14 -1.46 12.85
N LYS A 168 12.24 -2.16 12.48
CA LYS A 168 13.44 -2.28 13.31
C LYS A 168 14.45 -1.17 12.96
N PRO A 169 14.78 -0.25 13.90
CA PRO A 169 15.71 0.86 13.63
C PRO A 169 17.10 0.42 13.15
N SER A 170 17.59 -0.72 13.66
CA SER A 170 18.88 -1.29 13.25
C SER A 170 18.90 -1.72 11.78
N PHE A 171 17.81 -2.34 11.32
CA PHE A 171 17.64 -2.72 9.91
C PHE A 171 17.57 -1.48 9.01
N MET A 172 16.80 -0.47 9.40
CA MET A 172 16.69 0.79 8.65
C MET A 172 18.02 1.52 8.54
N LYS A 173 18.79 1.62 9.64
CA LYS A 173 20.14 2.21 9.61
C LYS A 173 21.08 1.45 8.66
N PHE A 174 21.02 0.12 8.66
CA PHE A 174 21.81 -0.70 7.75
C PHE A 174 21.39 -0.49 6.29
N ALA A 175 20.08 -0.56 6.01
CA ALA A 175 19.52 -0.44 4.68
C ALA A 175 19.78 0.94 4.06
N THR A 176 19.62 2.03 4.82
CA THR A 176 19.92 3.39 4.34
C THR A 176 21.42 3.60 4.13
N ARG A 177 22.26 3.13 5.04
CA ARG A 177 23.71 3.31 4.94
C ARG A 177 24.33 2.56 3.76
N HIS A 178 23.85 1.35 3.46
CA HIS A 178 24.48 0.45 2.49
C HIS A 178 23.61 0.19 1.25
N GLY A 179 22.29 0.32 1.35
CA GLY A 179 21.34 0.03 0.27
C GLY A 179 21.12 1.20 -0.68
N VAL A 180 20.78 2.37 -0.15
CA VAL A 180 20.37 3.55 -0.94
C VAL A 180 21.43 3.98 -1.97
N LYS A 181 22.70 3.81 -1.65
CA LYS A 181 23.82 4.16 -2.54
C LYS A 181 24.06 3.17 -3.69
N ARG A 182 23.34 2.06 -3.74
CA ARG A 182 23.52 1.01 -4.74
C ARG A 182 22.35 0.98 -5.73
N PRO A 183 22.54 1.35 -7.00
CA PRO A 183 21.45 1.40 -7.99
C PRO A 183 20.67 0.08 -8.14
N ALA A 184 21.36 -1.05 -8.04
CA ALA A 184 20.72 -2.37 -8.13
C ALA A 184 19.75 -2.63 -6.95
N VAL A 185 20.16 -2.23 -5.72
CA VAL A 185 19.31 -2.35 -4.53
C VAL A 185 18.11 -1.40 -4.64
N MET A 186 18.32 -0.17 -5.10
CA MET A 186 17.23 0.78 -5.30
C MET A 186 16.25 0.31 -6.36
N ARG A 187 16.73 -0.24 -7.48
CA ARG A 187 15.84 -0.82 -8.51
C ARG A 187 15.03 -1.99 -7.96
N PHE A 188 15.66 -2.89 -7.20
CA PHE A 188 14.97 -3.98 -6.53
C PHE A 188 13.89 -3.46 -5.57
N SER A 189 14.24 -2.48 -4.72
CA SER A 189 13.31 -1.88 -3.78
C SER A 189 12.13 -1.20 -4.48
N MET A 190 12.38 -0.43 -5.54
CA MET A 190 11.30 0.23 -6.29
C MET A 190 10.34 -0.78 -6.95
N LYS A 191 10.89 -1.85 -7.55
CA LYS A 191 10.05 -2.91 -8.13
C LYS A 191 9.23 -3.64 -7.06
N LEU A 192 9.84 -3.92 -5.91
CA LEU A 192 9.15 -4.57 -4.79
C LEU A 192 8.06 -3.67 -4.19
N LEU A 193 8.41 -2.43 -3.86
CA LEU A 193 7.48 -1.48 -3.22
C LEU A 193 6.29 -1.14 -4.12
N GLY A 194 6.53 -0.97 -5.42
CA GLY A 194 5.50 -0.59 -6.38
C GLY A 194 4.76 -1.77 -7.02
N ASN A 195 5.11 -3.03 -6.66
CA ASN A 195 4.61 -4.23 -7.36
C ASN A 195 4.80 -4.13 -8.89
N LEU A 196 5.94 -3.56 -9.32
CA LEU A 196 6.25 -3.28 -10.72
C LEU A 196 7.01 -4.45 -11.37
N THR A 197 6.67 -5.69 -11.01
CA THR A 197 7.32 -6.88 -11.56
C THR A 197 6.60 -7.37 -12.81
N GLU A 198 7.36 -7.64 -13.86
CA GLU A 198 6.82 -8.29 -15.04
C GLU A 198 6.70 -9.80 -14.82
N THR A 199 5.51 -10.35 -15.07
CA THR A 199 5.24 -11.79 -14.92
C THR A 199 5.81 -12.62 -16.05
N ARG A 200 6.04 -12.01 -17.23
CA ARG A 200 6.61 -12.63 -18.43
C ARG A 200 7.64 -11.71 -19.07
N GLY A 201 8.82 -12.24 -19.33
CA GLY A 201 9.86 -11.51 -20.07
C GLY A 201 10.69 -10.51 -19.26
N GLY A 202 10.46 -10.40 -17.95
CA GLY A 202 11.16 -9.47 -17.07
C GLY A 202 12.64 -9.78 -16.85
N ASP A 203 13.34 -8.82 -16.22
CA ASP A 203 14.77 -8.93 -15.91
C ASP A 203 15.05 -9.92 -14.75
N ALA A 204 16.32 -10.04 -14.35
CA ALA A 204 16.71 -10.95 -13.27
C ALA A 204 16.05 -10.58 -11.92
N VAL A 205 15.76 -9.30 -11.68
CA VAL A 205 15.08 -8.80 -10.48
C VAL A 205 13.63 -9.25 -10.50
N ASP A 206 12.94 -9.15 -11.65
CA ASP A 206 11.55 -9.61 -11.79
C ASP A 206 11.43 -11.11 -11.52
N ARG A 207 12.35 -11.90 -12.09
CA ARG A 207 12.37 -13.35 -11.85
C ARG A 207 12.59 -13.70 -10.38
N LEU A 208 13.49 -12.99 -9.71
CA LEU A 208 13.75 -13.18 -8.28
C LEU A 208 12.53 -12.82 -7.44
N LEU A 209 11.93 -11.66 -7.66
CA LEU A 209 10.75 -11.19 -6.90
C LEU A 209 9.55 -12.11 -7.11
N ASN A 210 9.30 -12.52 -8.36
CA ASN A 210 8.23 -13.46 -8.68
C ASN A 210 8.46 -14.84 -8.05
N ALA A 211 9.71 -15.32 -8.01
CA ALA A 211 10.05 -16.58 -7.34
C ALA A 211 9.83 -16.49 -5.83
N VAL A 212 10.32 -15.44 -5.17
CA VAL A 212 10.15 -15.22 -3.73
C VAL A 212 8.68 -15.08 -3.38
N SER A 213 7.89 -14.31 -4.13
CA SER A 213 6.45 -14.17 -3.92
C SER A 213 5.70 -15.51 -4.04
N LYS A 214 6.06 -16.35 -5.02
CA LYS A 214 5.46 -17.69 -5.21
C LYS A 214 5.88 -18.69 -4.13
N MET A 215 7.08 -18.59 -3.58
CA MET A 215 7.57 -19.45 -2.50
C MET A 215 7.02 -19.04 -1.13
N THR A 216 6.52 -17.82 -1.00
CA THR A 216 5.94 -17.32 0.23
C THR A 216 4.52 -17.88 0.37
N PRO A 217 4.19 -18.63 1.43
CA PRO A 217 2.85 -19.16 1.60
C PRO A 217 1.82 -18.04 1.59
N ALA A 218 0.75 -18.22 0.84
CA ALA A 218 -0.39 -17.35 0.94
C ALA A 218 -1.04 -17.52 2.32
N ALA A 219 -1.34 -16.43 3.01
CA ALA A 219 -1.89 -16.43 4.36
C ALA A 219 -3.40 -16.57 4.35
#